data_f6d4d5edc13377ff86d42bec1640f495
#
_entry.id   f6d4d5edc13377ff86d42bec1640f495
#
_cell.length_a   1.000
_cell.length_b   1.000
_cell.length_c   1.000
_cell.angle_alpha   90.00
_cell.angle_beta   90.00
_cell.angle_gamma   90.00
#
_symmetry.space_group_name_H-M   'P 1'
#
loop_
_entity.id
_entity.type
_entity.pdbx_description
1 polymer ?
#
loop_
_entity_poly.entity_id
_entity_poly.type
_entity_poly.pdbx_seq_one_letter_code
_entity_poly.pdbx_strand_id
1 'polypeptide(L)'
;MRTISSTIGIIIPPSIPMVVIAGICGISTGKLFLGGIIPGVLCGLAQMIVSYFMAKKEGVPKEPGHFTIGPVLHGLWESWPALLMPIIIVGTITMGIVSPTEAGVIAVVYGLFAGGIIYRELKWEDIKFAFAETVRTSGRIFIVIGAAKLYTVMLTTAGFDKWVAKTMLGFSTNPTVILIVILLIFFIVTMFMESIATLTLFMPILYPIALGVGINPIVLSVLITVVIGVGLVTPPVGMCIYVACDLMDVTVGEVFPTLVPFIAATFVCIALMVAFPQLILLPTYLMA
;
A
#
# COMPACT_ATOMS: atom_id res chain seq x y z
N MET A 1 -10.91 -0.69 14.13
CA MET A 1 -10.87 0.46 13.18
C MET A 1 -9.43 0.90 12.83
N ARG A 2 -8.54 1.17 13.79
CA ARG A 2 -7.16 1.64 13.49
C ARG A 2 -6.35 0.69 12.60
N THR A 3 -6.48 -0.62 12.79
CA THR A 3 -5.75 -1.64 12.03
C THR A 3 -6.08 -1.61 10.52
N ILE A 4 -7.33 -1.37 10.16
CA ILE A 4 -7.75 -1.32 8.76
C ILE A 4 -7.41 0.02 8.11
N SER A 5 -7.47 1.13 8.86
CA SER A 5 -7.03 2.42 8.33
C SER A 5 -5.58 2.41 7.89
N SER A 6 -4.73 1.52 8.47
CA SER A 6 -3.34 1.35 8.04
C SER A 6 -3.20 0.82 6.61
N THR A 7 -4.19 0.08 6.09
CA THR A 7 -4.16 -0.40 4.70
C THR A 7 -4.26 0.73 3.68
N ILE A 8 -4.95 1.82 4.03
CA ILE A 8 -5.07 3.00 3.18
C ILE A 8 -3.70 3.68 2.99
N GLY A 9 -2.90 3.72 4.06
CA GLY A 9 -1.55 4.30 4.03
C GLY A 9 -0.58 3.60 3.08
N ILE A 10 -0.84 2.33 2.73
CA ILE A 10 -0.04 1.60 1.73
C ILE A 10 -0.49 1.97 0.30
N ILE A 11 -1.76 2.34 0.12
CA ILE A 11 -2.37 2.62 -1.18
C ILE A 11 -2.18 4.08 -1.59
N ILE A 12 -2.41 5.01 -0.63
CA ILE A 12 -2.27 6.45 -0.89
C ILE A 12 -0.77 6.82 -0.98
N PRO A 13 -0.35 7.50 -2.04
CA PRO A 13 1.05 7.94 -2.19
C PRO A 13 1.50 8.94 -1.10
N PRO A 14 2.77 8.87 -0.70
CA PRO A 14 3.84 7.99 -1.17
C PRO A 14 3.77 6.56 -0.60
N SER A 15 3.92 5.56 -1.45
CA SER A 15 3.75 4.13 -1.13
C SER A 15 5.04 3.34 -1.39
N ILE A 16 5.59 2.70 -0.37
CA ILE A 16 6.80 1.85 -0.50
C ILE A 16 6.55 0.67 -1.45
N PRO A 17 5.47 -0.12 -1.35
CA PRO A 17 5.17 -1.18 -2.30
C PRO A 17 5.13 -0.70 -3.75
N MET A 18 4.55 0.47 -4.04
CA MET A 18 4.53 1.03 -5.40
C MET A 18 5.93 1.38 -5.91
N VAL A 19 6.81 1.91 -5.05
CA VAL A 19 8.23 2.18 -5.41
C VAL A 19 8.96 0.89 -5.73
N VAL A 20 8.75 -0.16 -4.91
CA VAL A 20 9.35 -1.48 -5.13
C VAL A 20 8.87 -2.11 -6.44
N ILE A 21 7.56 -2.07 -6.72
CA ILE A 21 6.98 -2.54 -7.99
C ILE A 21 7.58 -1.77 -9.17
N ALA A 22 7.65 -0.44 -9.05
CA ALA A 22 8.24 0.42 -10.08
C ALA A 22 9.67 0.01 -10.41
N GLY A 23 10.49 -0.25 -9.37
CA GLY A 23 11.88 -0.69 -9.51
C GLY A 23 12.02 -2.09 -10.13
N ILE A 24 11.14 -3.04 -9.76
CA ILE A 24 11.17 -4.41 -10.29
C ILE A 24 10.69 -4.45 -11.75
N CYS A 25 9.64 -3.72 -12.07
CA CYS A 25 8.93 -3.80 -13.35
C CYS A 25 9.38 -2.74 -14.37
N GLY A 26 10.21 -1.77 -13.98
CA GLY A 26 10.64 -0.68 -14.86
C GLY A 26 9.51 0.30 -15.20
N ILE A 27 8.55 0.50 -14.28
CA ILE A 27 7.40 1.39 -14.46
C ILE A 27 7.68 2.74 -13.79
N SER A 28 7.12 3.82 -14.34
CA SER A 28 7.20 5.15 -13.72
C SER A 28 6.51 5.17 -12.35
N THR A 29 7.28 5.47 -11.30
CA THR A 29 6.76 5.62 -9.93
C THR A 29 5.73 6.74 -9.85
N GLY A 30 5.94 7.85 -10.56
CA GLY A 30 4.99 8.96 -10.60
C GLY A 30 3.62 8.53 -11.17
N LYS A 31 3.62 7.74 -12.25
CA LYS A 31 2.37 7.19 -12.82
C LYS A 31 1.69 6.22 -11.86
N LEU A 32 2.45 5.40 -11.11
CA LEU A 32 1.87 4.53 -10.09
C LEU A 32 1.28 5.34 -8.93
N PHE A 33 1.95 6.38 -8.48
CA PHE A 33 1.45 7.26 -7.43
C PHE A 33 0.14 7.94 -7.85
N LEU A 34 0.08 8.54 -9.03
CA LEU A 34 -1.16 9.13 -9.54
C LEU A 34 -2.28 8.09 -9.65
N GLY A 35 -1.96 6.89 -10.17
CA GLY A 35 -2.91 5.78 -10.26
C GLY A 35 -3.45 5.29 -8.91
N GLY A 36 -2.70 5.48 -7.82
CA GLY A 36 -3.09 5.09 -6.47
C GLY A 36 -4.03 6.07 -5.75
N ILE A 37 -4.16 7.32 -6.22
CA ILE A 37 -4.94 8.36 -5.53
C ILE A 37 -6.42 7.98 -5.48
N ILE A 38 -7.07 7.74 -6.63
CA ILE A 38 -8.50 7.40 -6.69
C ILE A 38 -8.80 6.10 -5.96
N PRO A 39 -8.05 4.99 -6.16
CA PRO A 39 -8.20 3.78 -5.36
C PRO A 39 -8.10 4.00 -3.86
N GLY A 40 -7.12 4.78 -3.41
CA GLY A 40 -6.94 5.10 -1.99
C GLY A 40 -8.13 5.86 -1.40
N VAL A 41 -8.63 6.88 -2.11
CA VAL A 41 -9.83 7.63 -1.71
C VAL A 41 -11.06 6.73 -1.71
N LEU A 42 -11.24 5.89 -2.72
CA LEU A 42 -12.37 4.96 -2.83
C LEU A 42 -12.39 3.98 -1.66
N CYS A 43 -11.24 3.36 -1.34
CA CYS A 43 -11.11 2.46 -0.20
C CYS A 43 -11.34 3.20 1.13
N GLY A 44 -10.83 4.43 1.27
CA GLY A 44 -11.05 5.27 2.44
C GLY A 44 -12.53 5.57 2.67
N LEU A 45 -13.25 5.97 1.63
CA LEU A 45 -14.70 6.22 1.69
C LEU A 45 -15.48 4.95 2.04
N ALA A 46 -15.14 3.82 1.42
CA ALA A 46 -15.78 2.54 1.74
C ALA A 46 -15.57 2.15 3.21
N GLN A 47 -14.37 2.32 3.74
CA GLN A 47 -14.07 2.04 5.15
C GLN A 47 -14.80 3.02 6.10
N MET A 48 -14.93 4.30 5.74
CA MET A 48 -15.74 5.26 6.52
C MET A 48 -17.21 4.86 6.57
N ILE A 49 -17.79 4.42 5.44
CA ILE A 49 -19.15 3.94 5.36
C ILE A 49 -19.35 2.73 6.29
N VAL A 50 -18.48 1.73 6.22
CA VAL A 50 -18.54 0.55 7.11
C VAL A 50 -18.42 0.96 8.57
N SER A 51 -17.45 1.85 8.89
CA SER A 51 -17.28 2.37 10.26
C SER A 51 -18.53 3.03 10.81
N TYR A 52 -19.20 3.83 10.00
CA TYR A 52 -20.44 4.49 10.37
C TYR A 52 -21.57 3.49 10.71
N PHE A 53 -21.76 2.48 9.85
CA PHE A 53 -22.79 1.47 10.10
C PHE A 53 -22.48 0.59 11.31
N MET A 54 -21.24 0.23 11.53
CA MET A 54 -20.82 -0.55 12.69
C MET A 54 -20.98 0.24 13.99
N ALA A 55 -20.51 1.48 14.04
CA ALA A 55 -20.67 2.34 15.21
C ALA A 55 -22.15 2.55 15.57
N LYS A 56 -23.03 2.69 14.55
CA LYS A 56 -24.47 2.79 14.76
C LYS A 56 -25.06 1.48 15.30
N LYS A 57 -24.60 0.33 14.81
CA LYS A 57 -25.07 -0.99 15.26
C LYS A 57 -24.64 -1.30 16.69
N GLU A 58 -23.43 -0.94 17.07
CA GLU A 58 -22.87 -1.16 18.40
C GLU A 58 -23.34 -0.12 19.43
N GLY A 59 -24.13 0.86 19.02
CA GLY A 59 -24.66 1.89 19.92
C GLY A 59 -23.57 2.77 20.54
N VAL A 60 -22.46 2.98 19.82
CA VAL A 60 -21.37 3.83 20.29
C VAL A 60 -21.91 5.21 20.66
N PRO A 61 -21.74 5.69 21.90
CA PRO A 61 -22.27 6.96 22.32
C PRO A 61 -21.68 8.09 21.45
N LYS A 62 -22.59 8.96 20.97
CA LYS A 62 -22.15 10.15 20.26
C LYS A 62 -21.53 11.10 21.27
N GLU A 63 -20.34 11.61 20.97
CA GLU A 63 -19.79 12.69 21.76
C GLU A 63 -20.78 13.87 21.78
N PRO A 64 -21.08 14.42 22.95
CA PRO A 64 -21.94 15.60 23.06
C PRO A 64 -21.16 16.80 22.53
N GLY A 65 -21.31 17.08 21.24
CA GLY A 65 -20.67 18.22 20.58
C GLY A 65 -21.24 18.44 19.19
N HIS A 66 -21.53 19.69 18.87
CA HIS A 66 -21.84 20.08 17.50
C HIS A 66 -20.55 20.09 16.69
N PHE A 67 -20.61 19.56 15.47
CA PHE A 67 -19.50 19.69 14.51
C PHE A 67 -19.24 21.19 14.28
N THR A 68 -18.12 21.67 14.77
CA THR A 68 -17.66 23.05 14.60
C THR A 68 -16.49 23.07 13.63
N ILE A 69 -16.55 23.93 12.63
CA ILE A 69 -15.49 24.06 11.60
C ILE A 69 -14.23 24.68 12.21
N GLY A 70 -14.34 25.47 13.28
CA GLY A 70 -13.22 26.15 13.92
C GLY A 70 -12.07 25.23 14.35
N PRO A 71 -12.32 24.18 15.16
CA PRO A 71 -11.28 23.21 15.55
C PRO A 71 -10.65 22.48 14.38
N VAL A 72 -11.42 22.21 13.32
CA VAL A 72 -10.91 21.57 12.09
C VAL A 72 -9.93 22.50 11.36
N LEU A 73 -10.29 23.76 11.19
CA LEU A 73 -9.43 24.76 10.56
C LEU A 73 -8.17 25.03 11.40
N HIS A 74 -8.30 25.05 12.73
CA HIS A 74 -7.16 25.21 13.63
C HIS A 74 -6.21 24.00 13.53
N GLY A 75 -6.75 22.78 13.56
CA GLY A 75 -5.95 21.56 13.37
C GLY A 75 -5.26 21.49 12.02
N LEU A 76 -5.92 21.92 10.94
CA LEU A 76 -5.31 22.05 9.62
C LEU A 76 -4.17 23.09 9.62
N TRP A 77 -4.37 24.21 10.32
CA TRP A 77 -3.36 25.24 10.44
C TRP A 77 -2.15 24.81 11.27
N GLU A 78 -2.33 24.00 12.29
CA GLU A 78 -1.23 23.44 13.07
C GLU A 78 -0.49 22.33 12.30
N SER A 79 -1.21 21.55 11.51
CA SER A 79 -0.66 20.37 10.81
C SER A 79 -0.16 20.67 9.39
N TRP A 80 -0.30 21.92 8.89
CA TRP A 80 0.07 22.23 7.50
C TRP A 80 1.51 21.86 7.12
N PRO A 81 2.54 21.97 8.01
CA PRO A 81 3.88 21.56 7.62
C PRO A 81 3.97 20.05 7.42
N ALA A 82 3.28 19.26 8.27
CA ALA A 82 3.23 17.80 8.10
C ALA A 82 2.50 17.39 6.81
N LEU A 83 1.41 18.09 6.46
CA LEU A 83 0.63 17.83 5.25
C LEU A 83 1.37 18.22 3.95
N LEU A 84 2.33 19.13 4.02
CA LEU A 84 3.17 19.47 2.87
C LEU A 84 4.12 18.35 2.45
N MET A 85 4.55 17.48 3.37
CA MET A 85 5.53 16.44 3.07
C MET A 85 5.05 15.47 1.96
N PRO A 86 3.86 14.85 2.04
CA PRO A 86 3.34 14.05 0.94
C PRO A 86 3.20 14.84 -0.38
N ILE A 87 2.80 16.09 -0.31
CA ILE A 87 2.63 16.95 -1.48
C ILE A 87 3.99 17.21 -2.16
N ILE A 88 5.03 17.49 -1.39
CA ILE A 88 6.40 17.69 -1.89
C ILE A 88 6.89 16.40 -2.57
N ILE A 89 6.77 15.24 -1.89
CA ILE A 89 7.26 13.97 -2.42
C ILE A 89 6.53 13.61 -3.72
N VAL A 90 5.20 13.57 -3.67
CA VAL A 90 4.39 13.19 -4.84
C VAL A 90 4.55 14.22 -5.96
N GLY A 91 4.48 15.50 -5.64
CA GLY A 91 4.59 16.59 -6.61
C GLY A 91 5.91 16.57 -7.36
N THR A 92 7.04 16.47 -6.65
CA THR A 92 8.37 16.48 -7.28
C THR A 92 8.63 15.25 -8.14
N ILE A 93 8.14 14.07 -7.73
CA ILE A 93 8.24 12.83 -8.53
C ILE A 93 7.32 12.90 -9.76
N THR A 94 6.08 13.35 -9.59
CA THR A 94 5.11 13.41 -10.70
C THR A 94 5.47 14.47 -11.74
N MET A 95 6.10 15.56 -11.33
CA MET A 95 6.66 16.57 -12.24
C MET A 95 7.96 16.12 -12.93
N GLY A 96 8.50 14.95 -12.56
CA GLY A 96 9.76 14.46 -13.11
C GLY A 96 11.00 15.26 -12.70
N ILE A 97 10.89 16.08 -11.63
CA ILE A 97 11.99 16.93 -11.14
C ILE A 97 13.04 16.08 -10.44
N VAL A 98 12.60 15.06 -9.68
CA VAL A 98 13.48 14.18 -8.92
C VAL A 98 13.06 12.72 -9.06
N SER A 99 14.03 11.82 -8.87
CA SER A 99 13.78 10.39 -8.72
C SER A 99 13.11 10.08 -7.36
N PRO A 100 12.48 8.90 -7.19
CA PRO A 100 11.91 8.49 -5.89
C PRO A 100 12.94 8.46 -4.75
N THR A 101 14.20 8.12 -5.07
CA THR A 101 15.29 8.10 -4.09
C THR A 101 15.66 9.51 -3.63
N GLU A 102 15.76 10.46 -4.57
CA GLU A 102 16.04 11.86 -4.25
C GLU A 102 14.88 12.50 -3.49
N ALA A 103 13.65 12.18 -3.84
CA ALA A 103 12.46 12.61 -3.10
C ALA A 103 12.49 12.11 -1.64
N GLY A 104 13.00 10.90 -1.39
CA GLY A 104 13.25 10.39 -0.05
C GLY A 104 14.26 11.23 0.73
N VAL A 105 15.34 11.69 0.09
CA VAL A 105 16.32 12.61 0.70
C VAL A 105 15.67 13.95 1.05
N ILE A 106 14.88 14.52 0.11
CA ILE A 106 14.13 15.77 0.35
C ILE A 106 13.18 15.60 1.54
N ALA A 107 12.48 14.46 1.64
CA ALA A 107 11.59 14.15 2.75
C ALA A 107 12.32 14.13 4.09
N VAL A 108 13.51 13.52 4.16
CA VAL A 108 14.32 13.48 5.37
C VAL A 108 14.76 14.89 5.77
N VAL A 109 15.30 15.68 4.83
CA VAL A 109 15.73 17.04 5.09
C VAL A 109 14.56 17.92 5.55
N TYR A 110 13.42 17.80 4.86
CA TYR A 110 12.20 18.51 5.24
C TYR A 110 11.67 18.06 6.63
N GLY A 111 11.67 16.77 6.92
CA GLY A 111 11.25 16.25 8.22
C GLY A 111 12.12 16.74 9.38
N LEU A 112 13.45 16.79 9.19
CA LEU A 112 14.38 17.37 10.17
C LEU A 112 14.14 18.87 10.35
N PHE A 113 13.88 19.59 9.27
CA PHE A 113 13.56 21.04 9.33
C PHE A 113 12.22 21.27 10.04
N ALA A 114 11.16 20.56 9.67
CA ALA A 114 9.83 20.72 10.27
C ALA A 114 9.84 20.33 11.76
N GLY A 115 10.38 19.16 12.10
CA GLY A 115 10.43 18.67 13.48
C GLY A 115 11.37 19.45 14.39
N GLY A 116 12.53 19.89 13.86
CA GLY A 116 13.53 20.62 14.63
C GLY A 116 13.29 22.11 14.75
N ILE A 117 12.81 22.77 13.69
CA ILE A 117 12.68 24.23 13.63
C ILE A 117 11.23 24.70 13.80
N ILE A 118 10.28 24.08 13.10
CA ILE A 118 8.87 24.49 13.13
C ILE A 118 8.21 23.99 14.42
N TYR A 119 8.19 22.68 14.63
CA TYR A 119 7.55 22.09 15.82
C TYR A 119 8.43 22.15 17.07
N ARG A 120 9.75 22.18 16.91
CA ARG A 120 10.75 22.20 18.00
C ARG A 120 10.62 21.03 18.99
N GLU A 121 10.13 19.91 18.51
CA GLU A 121 9.92 18.70 19.30
C GLU A 121 11.03 17.67 19.11
N LEU A 122 11.81 17.77 18.01
CA LEU A 122 12.84 16.82 17.64
C LEU A 122 14.10 17.00 18.49
N LYS A 123 14.41 15.98 19.29
CA LYS A 123 15.63 15.94 20.12
C LYS A 123 16.73 15.16 19.41
N TRP A 124 17.98 15.38 19.84
CA TRP A 124 19.12 14.65 19.28
C TRP A 124 19.04 13.13 19.50
N GLU A 125 18.42 12.71 20.58
CA GLU A 125 18.18 11.29 20.89
C GLU A 125 17.21 10.65 19.90
N ASP A 126 16.16 11.36 19.50
CA ASP A 126 15.18 10.91 18.50
C ASP A 126 15.85 10.73 17.14
N ILE A 127 16.76 11.65 16.76
CA ILE A 127 17.53 11.55 15.52
C ILE A 127 18.42 10.31 15.54
N LYS A 128 19.15 10.06 16.65
CA LYS A 128 19.98 8.86 16.80
C LYS A 128 19.15 7.59 16.72
N PHE A 129 18.00 7.58 17.41
CA PHE A 129 17.07 6.45 17.37
C PHE A 129 16.56 6.19 15.95
N ALA A 130 16.12 7.26 15.24
CA ALA A 130 15.65 7.16 13.86
C ALA A 130 16.73 6.60 12.92
N PHE A 131 17.98 7.05 13.04
CA PHE A 131 19.10 6.49 12.27
C PHE A 131 19.35 5.02 12.59
N ALA A 132 19.39 4.65 13.86
CA ALA A 132 19.60 3.27 14.28
C ALA A 132 18.49 2.34 13.76
N GLU A 133 17.23 2.78 13.84
CA GLU A 133 16.09 2.02 13.36
C GLU A 133 16.07 1.93 11.83
N THR A 134 16.47 3.00 11.13
CA THR A 134 16.65 2.99 9.67
C THR A 134 17.68 1.94 9.25
N VAL A 135 18.84 1.88 9.91
CA VAL A 135 19.88 0.89 9.61
C VAL A 135 19.35 -0.54 9.84
N ARG A 136 18.66 -0.79 10.95
CA ARG A 136 18.09 -2.09 11.27
C ARG A 136 17.04 -2.52 10.24
N THR A 137 16.12 -1.62 9.91
CA THR A 137 15.03 -1.90 8.95
C THR A 137 15.57 -2.08 7.54
N SER A 138 16.48 -1.22 7.09
CA SER A 138 17.15 -1.37 5.78
C SER A 138 17.94 -2.68 5.70
N GLY A 139 18.66 -3.06 6.76
CA GLY A 139 19.37 -4.33 6.82
C GLY A 139 18.44 -5.54 6.68
N ARG A 140 17.30 -5.55 7.38
CA ARG A 140 16.28 -6.59 7.24
C ARG A 140 15.75 -6.66 5.81
N ILE A 141 15.40 -5.51 5.22
CA ILE A 141 14.88 -5.44 3.85
C ILE A 141 15.91 -5.96 2.84
N PHE A 142 17.18 -5.57 2.95
CA PHE A 142 18.22 -6.03 2.03
C PHE A 142 18.47 -7.54 2.11
N ILE A 143 18.45 -8.13 3.31
CA ILE A 143 18.56 -9.58 3.47
C ILE A 143 17.38 -10.29 2.79
N VAL A 144 16.15 -9.80 2.99
CA VAL A 144 14.95 -10.37 2.37
C VAL A 144 15.01 -10.25 0.84
N ILE A 145 15.37 -9.08 0.31
CA ILE A 145 15.50 -8.87 -1.13
C ILE A 145 16.59 -9.77 -1.72
N GLY A 146 17.75 -9.88 -1.05
CA GLY A 146 18.84 -10.75 -1.49
C GLY A 146 18.43 -12.23 -1.56
N ALA A 147 17.82 -12.74 -0.50
CA ALA A 147 17.31 -14.10 -0.46
C ALA A 147 16.21 -14.35 -1.51
N ALA A 148 15.26 -13.42 -1.63
CA ALA A 148 14.19 -13.49 -2.63
C ALA A 148 14.74 -13.49 -4.06
N LYS A 149 15.77 -12.67 -4.33
CA LYS A 149 16.41 -12.62 -5.65
C LYS A 149 17.09 -13.94 -6.01
N LEU A 150 17.84 -14.54 -5.06
CA LEU A 150 18.43 -15.87 -5.25
C LEU A 150 17.35 -16.91 -5.53
N TYR A 151 16.30 -16.94 -4.75
CA TYR A 151 15.19 -17.86 -4.93
C TYR A 151 14.50 -17.69 -6.29
N THR A 152 14.26 -16.46 -6.71
CA THR A 152 13.69 -16.16 -8.04
C THR A 152 14.60 -16.66 -9.16
N VAL A 153 15.92 -16.47 -9.07
CA VAL A 153 16.87 -16.98 -10.06
C VAL A 153 16.82 -18.52 -10.12
N MET A 154 16.78 -19.19 -8.97
CA MET A 154 16.66 -20.67 -8.93
C MET A 154 15.36 -21.16 -9.57
N LEU A 155 14.25 -20.51 -9.30
CA LEU A 155 12.95 -20.86 -9.89
C LEU A 155 12.93 -20.64 -11.41
N THR A 156 13.48 -19.53 -11.89
CA THR A 156 13.52 -19.25 -13.33
C THR A 156 14.48 -20.19 -14.08
N THR A 157 15.61 -20.53 -13.49
CA THR A 157 16.54 -21.53 -14.07
C THR A 157 15.93 -22.92 -14.10
N ALA A 158 15.08 -23.27 -13.12
CA ALA A 158 14.31 -24.51 -13.10
C ALA A 158 13.12 -24.50 -14.09
N GLY A 159 12.85 -23.37 -14.76
CA GLY A 159 11.73 -23.24 -15.72
C GLY A 159 10.37 -23.10 -15.04
N PHE A 160 10.32 -22.75 -13.76
CA PHE A 160 9.08 -22.58 -13.01
C PHE A 160 8.21 -21.46 -13.59
N ASP A 161 8.82 -20.36 -14.07
CA ASP A 161 8.15 -19.27 -14.77
C ASP A 161 7.39 -19.74 -16.00
N LYS A 162 8.01 -20.63 -16.81
CA LYS A 162 7.39 -21.23 -17.99
C LYS A 162 6.26 -22.17 -17.62
N TRP A 163 6.43 -22.95 -16.54
CA TRP A 163 5.40 -23.86 -16.04
C TRP A 163 4.18 -23.06 -15.54
N VAL A 164 4.39 -21.99 -14.74
CA VAL A 164 3.32 -21.10 -14.27
C VAL A 164 2.59 -20.47 -15.44
N ALA A 165 3.34 -19.90 -16.40
CA ALA A 165 2.78 -19.28 -17.60
C ALA A 165 1.92 -20.28 -18.41
N LYS A 166 2.45 -21.49 -18.66
CA LYS A 166 1.71 -22.52 -19.37
C LYS A 166 0.44 -22.94 -18.65
N THR A 167 0.48 -23.06 -17.32
CA THR A 167 -0.68 -23.45 -16.51
C THR A 167 -1.73 -22.37 -16.50
N MET A 168 -1.34 -21.11 -16.28
CA MET A 168 -2.26 -19.96 -16.25
C MET A 168 -2.91 -19.71 -17.62
N LEU A 169 -2.11 -19.70 -18.69
CA LEU A 169 -2.60 -19.48 -20.06
C LEU A 169 -3.38 -20.69 -20.59
N GLY A 170 -3.11 -21.89 -20.10
CA GLY A 170 -3.90 -23.09 -20.37
C GLY A 170 -5.29 -23.05 -19.71
N PHE A 171 -5.42 -22.34 -18.58
CA PHE A 171 -6.69 -22.17 -17.88
C PHE A 171 -7.56 -21.09 -18.54
N SER A 172 -6.98 -19.95 -18.93
CA SER A 172 -7.68 -18.86 -19.62
C SER A 172 -6.69 -17.93 -20.31
N THR A 173 -7.13 -17.38 -21.45
CA THR A 173 -6.44 -16.27 -22.15
C THR A 173 -7.14 -14.93 -21.95
N ASN A 174 -8.24 -14.90 -21.20
CA ASN A 174 -8.98 -13.68 -20.92
C ASN A 174 -8.18 -12.80 -19.91
N PRO A 175 -7.83 -11.56 -20.26
CA PRO A 175 -7.04 -10.67 -19.40
C PRO A 175 -7.66 -10.48 -18.01
N THR A 176 -8.97 -10.35 -17.92
CA THR A 176 -9.67 -10.15 -16.63
C THR A 176 -9.55 -11.37 -15.72
N VAL A 177 -9.67 -12.59 -16.28
CA VAL A 177 -9.53 -13.83 -15.53
C VAL A 177 -8.11 -13.99 -15.01
N ILE A 178 -7.12 -13.75 -15.86
CA ILE A 178 -5.69 -13.79 -15.48
C ILE A 178 -5.39 -12.75 -14.41
N LEU A 179 -5.93 -11.52 -14.54
CA LEU A 179 -5.79 -10.48 -13.54
C LEU A 179 -6.32 -10.94 -12.18
N ILE A 180 -7.55 -11.48 -12.13
CA ILE A 180 -8.16 -11.98 -10.89
C ILE A 180 -7.32 -13.10 -10.27
N VAL A 181 -6.81 -14.04 -11.07
CA VAL A 181 -5.94 -15.12 -10.57
C VAL A 181 -4.66 -14.56 -9.98
N ILE A 182 -4.01 -13.59 -10.64
CA ILE A 182 -2.83 -12.93 -10.10
C ILE A 182 -3.13 -12.23 -8.78
N LEU A 183 -4.22 -11.47 -8.70
CA LEU A 183 -4.63 -10.79 -7.47
C LEU A 183 -4.92 -11.79 -6.34
N LEU A 184 -5.54 -12.92 -6.65
CA LEU A 184 -5.79 -13.99 -5.67
C LEU A 184 -4.50 -14.60 -5.15
N ILE A 185 -3.51 -14.85 -6.03
CA ILE A 185 -2.19 -15.35 -5.62
C ILE A 185 -1.53 -14.35 -4.66
N PHE A 186 -1.50 -13.05 -5.03
CA PHE A 186 -0.94 -12.02 -4.15
C PHE A 186 -1.68 -11.93 -2.83
N PHE A 187 -3.00 -12.03 -2.82
CA PHE A 187 -3.80 -12.02 -1.60
C PHE A 187 -3.42 -13.17 -0.66
N ILE A 188 -3.45 -14.42 -1.18
CA ILE A 188 -3.12 -15.60 -0.39
C ILE A 188 -1.69 -15.53 0.15
N VAL A 189 -0.73 -15.17 -0.70
CA VAL A 189 0.68 -15.12 -0.28
C VAL A 189 0.92 -14.04 0.77
N THR A 190 0.30 -12.87 0.64
CA THR A 190 0.47 -11.77 1.62
C THR A 190 -0.21 -12.02 2.96
N MET A 191 -1.11 -13.00 3.07
CA MET A 191 -1.58 -13.48 4.36
C MET A 191 -0.48 -14.15 5.19
N PHE A 192 0.58 -14.67 4.54
CA PHE A 192 1.68 -15.41 5.17
C PHE A 192 3.02 -14.67 5.14
N MET A 193 3.20 -13.78 4.17
CA MET A 193 4.48 -13.12 3.91
C MET A 193 4.35 -11.61 3.94
N GLU A 194 5.46 -10.96 4.26
CA GLU A 194 5.59 -9.50 4.21
C GLU A 194 5.52 -8.99 2.76
N SER A 195 5.03 -7.75 2.58
CA SER A 195 4.75 -7.15 1.28
C SER A 195 5.95 -7.09 0.33
N ILE A 196 7.12 -6.66 0.82
CA ILE A 196 8.32 -6.51 -0.02
C ILE A 196 8.84 -7.87 -0.48
N ALA A 197 8.81 -8.88 0.43
CA ALA A 197 9.19 -10.25 0.09
C ALA A 197 8.27 -10.82 -0.99
N THR A 198 6.96 -10.66 -0.81
CA THR A 198 5.96 -11.13 -1.78
C THR A 198 6.16 -10.48 -3.15
N LEU A 199 6.35 -9.16 -3.19
CA LEU A 199 6.59 -8.43 -4.44
C LEU A 199 7.87 -8.91 -5.13
N THR A 200 8.97 -9.03 -4.38
CA THR A 200 10.27 -9.39 -4.94
C THR A 200 10.27 -10.82 -5.52
N LEU A 201 9.51 -11.74 -4.91
CA LEU A 201 9.42 -13.12 -5.37
C LEU A 201 8.47 -13.29 -6.56
N PHE A 202 7.28 -12.73 -6.47
CA PHE A 202 6.20 -13.06 -7.41
C PHE A 202 6.07 -12.09 -8.59
N MET A 203 6.43 -10.80 -8.42
CA MET A 203 6.35 -9.85 -9.53
C MET A 203 7.19 -10.25 -10.75
N PRO A 204 8.46 -10.68 -10.63
CA PRO A 204 9.26 -11.06 -11.78
C PRO A 204 8.66 -12.23 -12.58
N ILE A 205 7.87 -13.09 -11.93
CA ILE A 205 7.25 -14.28 -12.55
C ILE A 205 5.90 -13.92 -13.17
N LEU A 206 5.04 -13.20 -12.42
CA LEU A 206 3.65 -12.96 -12.81
C LEU A 206 3.47 -11.72 -13.72
N TYR A 207 4.36 -10.73 -13.60
CA TYR A 207 4.29 -9.52 -14.40
C TYR A 207 4.44 -9.75 -15.92
N PRO A 208 5.43 -10.53 -16.41
CA PRO A 208 5.52 -10.84 -17.83
C PRO A 208 4.29 -11.59 -18.39
N ILE A 209 3.67 -12.46 -17.57
CA ILE A 209 2.46 -13.20 -17.93
C ILE A 209 1.29 -12.21 -18.13
N ALA A 210 1.13 -11.28 -17.19
CA ALA A 210 0.10 -10.25 -17.25
C ALA A 210 0.25 -9.36 -18.49
N LEU A 211 1.47 -8.94 -18.82
CA LEU A 211 1.75 -8.16 -20.03
C LEU A 211 1.45 -8.96 -21.30
N GLY A 212 1.78 -10.25 -21.30
CA GLY A 212 1.55 -11.14 -22.46
C GLY A 212 0.08 -11.29 -22.82
N VAL A 213 -0.85 -11.10 -21.89
CA VAL A 213 -2.30 -11.09 -22.15
C VAL A 213 -2.89 -9.68 -22.28
N GLY A 214 -2.05 -8.64 -22.32
CA GLY A 214 -2.47 -7.25 -22.57
C GLY A 214 -2.99 -6.51 -21.34
N ILE A 215 -2.70 -6.96 -20.12
CA ILE A 215 -3.07 -6.22 -18.90
C ILE A 215 -2.19 -4.97 -18.79
N ASN A 216 -2.81 -3.82 -18.52
CA ASN A 216 -2.08 -2.56 -18.33
C ASN A 216 -1.19 -2.65 -17.08
N PRO A 217 0.12 -2.33 -17.17
CA PRO A 217 1.07 -2.45 -16.07
C PRO A 217 0.73 -1.58 -14.86
N ILE A 218 0.15 -0.41 -15.05
CA ILE A 218 -0.23 0.50 -13.96
C ILE A 218 -1.43 -0.08 -13.22
N VAL A 219 -2.44 -0.55 -13.95
CA VAL A 219 -3.65 -1.16 -13.37
C VAL A 219 -3.28 -2.38 -12.53
N LEU A 220 -2.46 -3.28 -13.07
CA LEU A 220 -1.97 -4.45 -12.35
C LEU A 220 -1.26 -4.06 -11.04
N SER A 221 -0.32 -3.13 -11.13
CA SER A 221 0.54 -2.73 -10.01
C SER A 221 -0.25 -2.06 -8.88
N VAL A 222 -1.18 -1.19 -9.23
CA VAL A 222 -2.04 -0.52 -8.24
C VAL A 222 -2.98 -1.53 -7.57
N LEU A 223 -3.61 -2.42 -8.33
CA LEU A 223 -4.48 -3.46 -7.79
C LEU A 223 -3.73 -4.43 -6.89
N ILE A 224 -2.51 -4.84 -7.27
CA ILE A 224 -1.65 -5.65 -6.40
C ILE A 224 -1.37 -4.92 -5.09
N THR A 225 -1.06 -3.62 -5.12
CA THR A 225 -0.82 -2.83 -3.91
C THR A 225 -2.04 -2.82 -2.99
N VAL A 226 -3.25 -2.65 -3.54
CA VAL A 226 -4.50 -2.70 -2.76
C VAL A 226 -4.70 -4.07 -2.13
N VAL A 227 -4.50 -5.13 -2.90
CA VAL A 227 -4.66 -6.53 -2.46
C VAL A 227 -3.66 -6.90 -1.36
N ILE A 228 -2.40 -6.48 -1.49
CA ILE A 228 -1.37 -6.63 -0.46
C ILE A 228 -1.82 -5.97 0.84
N GLY A 229 -2.35 -4.74 0.78
CA GLY A 229 -2.89 -4.05 1.94
C GLY A 229 -3.95 -4.87 2.68
N VAL A 230 -4.85 -5.54 1.94
CA VAL A 230 -5.87 -6.41 2.54
C VAL A 230 -5.25 -7.69 3.11
N GLY A 231 -4.29 -8.31 2.42
CA GLY A 231 -3.60 -9.52 2.89
C GLY A 231 -2.89 -9.32 4.23
N LEU A 232 -2.25 -8.16 4.43
CA LEU A 232 -1.55 -7.84 5.67
C LEU A 232 -2.45 -7.70 6.90
N VAL A 233 -3.74 -7.52 6.73
CA VAL A 233 -4.72 -7.47 7.84
C VAL A 233 -5.59 -8.72 7.91
N THR A 234 -5.34 -9.71 7.06
CA THR A 234 -6.13 -10.94 6.98
C THR A 234 -5.36 -12.11 7.61
N PRO A 235 -5.94 -12.88 8.56
CA PRO A 235 -5.33 -14.10 9.06
C PRO A 235 -5.02 -15.10 7.92
N PRO A 236 -4.04 -16.02 8.09
CA PRO A 236 -3.54 -16.55 9.35
C PRO A 236 -2.39 -15.78 10.00
N VAL A 237 -1.52 -15.11 9.20
CA VAL A 237 -0.43 -14.32 9.80
C VAL A 237 -0.82 -12.85 9.94
N GLY A 238 -1.23 -12.16 8.86
CA GLY A 238 -1.73 -10.78 8.89
C GLY A 238 -0.91 -9.84 9.77
N MET A 239 0.32 -9.53 9.42
CA MET A 239 1.28 -8.85 10.30
C MET A 239 0.73 -7.59 10.99
N CYS A 240 -0.12 -6.81 10.29
CA CYS A 240 -0.71 -5.60 10.86
C CYS A 240 -1.77 -5.89 11.94
N ILE A 241 -2.50 -7.01 11.83
CA ILE A 241 -3.50 -7.37 12.86
C ILE A 241 -2.82 -7.81 14.15
N TYR A 242 -1.71 -8.57 14.06
CA TYR A 242 -0.97 -9.00 15.26
C TYR A 242 -0.38 -7.81 16.00
N VAL A 243 0.30 -6.90 15.30
CA VAL A 243 0.84 -5.68 15.92
C VAL A 243 -0.26 -4.85 16.59
N ALA A 244 -1.43 -4.74 15.96
CA ALA A 244 -2.54 -4.01 16.54
C ALA A 244 -3.14 -4.73 17.77
N CYS A 245 -3.21 -6.06 17.74
CA CYS A 245 -3.68 -6.86 18.87
C CYS A 245 -2.73 -6.77 20.07
N ASP A 246 -1.42 -6.83 19.83
CA ASP A 246 -0.39 -6.66 20.88
C ASP A 246 -0.48 -5.28 21.55
N LEU A 247 -0.70 -4.22 20.75
CA LEU A 247 -0.84 -2.86 21.27
C LEU A 247 -2.13 -2.63 22.09
N MET A 248 -3.18 -3.41 21.82
CA MET A 248 -4.49 -3.29 22.47
C MET A 248 -4.74 -4.35 23.53
N ASP A 249 -3.81 -5.29 23.71
CA ASP A 249 -3.92 -6.43 24.61
C ASP A 249 -5.21 -7.27 24.36
N VAL A 250 -5.47 -7.56 23.07
CA VAL A 250 -6.64 -8.33 22.63
C VAL A 250 -6.21 -9.47 21.70
N THR A 251 -7.01 -10.52 21.59
CA THR A 251 -6.71 -11.64 20.71
C THR A 251 -7.18 -11.40 19.27
N VAL A 252 -6.47 -12.00 18.31
CA VAL A 252 -6.85 -11.92 16.88
C VAL A 252 -8.26 -12.47 16.64
N GLY A 253 -8.66 -13.52 17.37
CA GLY A 253 -10.00 -14.11 17.25
C GLY A 253 -11.13 -13.16 17.66
N GLU A 254 -10.90 -12.26 18.60
CA GLU A 254 -11.87 -11.25 19.04
C GLU A 254 -11.97 -10.09 18.02
N VAL A 255 -10.87 -9.73 17.40
CA VAL A 255 -10.81 -8.59 16.47
C VAL A 255 -11.25 -8.97 15.07
N PHE A 256 -10.93 -10.18 14.61
CA PHE A 256 -11.17 -10.60 13.22
C PHE A 256 -12.64 -10.48 12.75
N PRO A 257 -13.67 -10.88 13.52
CA PRO A 257 -15.06 -10.71 13.10
C PRO A 257 -15.43 -9.26 12.80
N THR A 258 -14.83 -8.32 13.54
CA THR A 258 -15.00 -6.87 13.33
C THR A 258 -14.30 -6.38 12.06
N LEU A 259 -13.25 -7.07 11.60
CA LEU A 259 -12.50 -6.72 10.39
C LEU A 259 -13.17 -7.20 9.10
N VAL A 260 -13.94 -8.31 9.15
CA VAL A 260 -14.56 -8.92 7.98
C VAL A 260 -15.38 -7.95 7.12
N PRO A 261 -16.25 -7.07 7.67
CA PRO A 261 -17.02 -6.10 6.87
C PRO A 261 -16.11 -5.12 6.10
N PHE A 262 -14.99 -4.73 6.68
CA PHE A 262 -14.03 -3.82 6.05
C PHE A 262 -13.24 -4.50 4.93
N ILE A 263 -12.81 -5.76 5.18
CA ILE A 263 -12.16 -6.60 4.17
C ILE A 263 -13.11 -6.77 2.98
N ALA A 264 -14.38 -7.10 3.24
CA ALA A 264 -15.40 -7.24 2.21
C ALA A 264 -15.61 -5.94 1.43
N ALA A 265 -15.68 -4.78 2.09
CA ALA A 265 -15.80 -3.48 1.43
C ALA A 265 -14.60 -3.18 0.54
N THR A 266 -13.37 -3.54 0.97
CA THR A 266 -12.19 -3.35 0.14
C THR A 266 -12.19 -4.30 -1.07
N PHE A 267 -12.66 -5.55 -0.93
CA PHE A 267 -12.86 -6.44 -2.09
C PHE A 267 -13.91 -5.90 -3.07
N VAL A 268 -14.97 -5.25 -2.60
CA VAL A 268 -15.92 -4.55 -3.48
C VAL A 268 -15.22 -3.43 -4.25
N CYS A 269 -14.35 -2.64 -3.60
CA CYS A 269 -13.55 -1.63 -4.28
C CYS A 269 -12.61 -2.25 -5.33
N ILE A 270 -11.95 -3.37 -5.02
CA ILE A 270 -11.11 -4.11 -5.98
C ILE A 270 -11.95 -4.56 -7.18
N ALA A 271 -13.11 -5.15 -6.94
CA ALA A 271 -14.02 -5.58 -8.03
C ALA A 271 -14.45 -4.42 -8.92
N LEU A 272 -14.78 -3.25 -8.33
CA LEU A 272 -15.10 -2.03 -9.09
C LEU A 272 -13.91 -1.56 -9.94
N MET A 273 -12.69 -1.59 -9.40
CA MET A 273 -11.49 -1.18 -10.13
C MET A 273 -11.09 -2.18 -11.22
N VAL A 274 -11.37 -3.47 -11.04
CA VAL A 274 -11.20 -4.48 -12.09
C VAL A 274 -12.22 -4.29 -13.21
N ALA A 275 -13.47 -3.97 -12.86
CA ALA A 275 -14.54 -3.69 -13.84
C ALA A 275 -14.33 -2.35 -14.57
N PHE A 276 -13.79 -1.33 -13.88
CA PHE A 276 -13.57 0.01 -14.40
C PHE A 276 -12.11 0.45 -14.22
N PRO A 277 -11.15 -0.07 -15.02
CA PRO A 277 -9.73 0.27 -14.92
C PRO A 277 -9.44 1.76 -15.12
N GLN A 278 -10.36 2.50 -15.74
CA GLN A 278 -10.27 3.95 -15.92
C GLN A 278 -10.14 4.70 -14.60
N LEU A 279 -10.70 4.18 -13.51
CA LEU A 279 -10.57 4.77 -12.17
C LEU A 279 -9.10 4.88 -11.73
N ILE A 280 -8.26 3.94 -12.17
CA ILE A 280 -6.82 3.93 -11.91
C ILE A 280 -6.07 4.78 -12.93
N LEU A 281 -6.48 4.73 -14.21
CA LEU A 281 -5.75 5.36 -15.30
C LEU A 281 -6.03 6.87 -15.43
N LEU A 282 -7.22 7.33 -15.03
CA LEU A 282 -7.63 8.73 -15.21
C LEU A 282 -6.61 9.74 -14.65
N PRO A 283 -6.10 9.60 -13.41
CA PRO A 283 -5.11 10.55 -12.90
C PRO A 283 -3.75 10.45 -13.62
N THR A 284 -3.43 9.30 -14.21
CA THR A 284 -2.14 9.10 -14.87
C THR A 284 -2.02 9.84 -16.19
N TYR A 285 -3.12 10.23 -16.79
CA TYR A 285 -3.14 11.10 -17.99
C TYR A 285 -2.69 12.53 -17.69
N LEU A 286 -2.66 12.95 -16.41
CA LEU A 286 -2.13 14.25 -16.03
C LEU A 286 -0.60 14.36 -16.19
N MET A 287 0.09 13.22 -16.42
CA MET A 287 1.53 13.15 -16.69
C MET A 287 1.85 12.89 -18.18
N ALA A 288 0.85 12.95 -19.06
CA ALA A 288 1.04 12.72 -20.49
C ALA A 288 1.41 13.99 -21.23
#